data_f0954959ec620042a3bb2edb8e1019b7
#
_entry.id   f0954959ec620042a3bb2edb8e1019b7
#
_cell.length_a   1.000
_cell.length_b   1.000
_cell.length_c   1.000
_cell.angle_alpha   90.00
_cell.angle_beta   90.00
_cell.angle_gamma   90.00
#
_symmetry.space_group_name_H-M   'P 1'
#
loop_
_entity.id
_entity.type
_entity.pdbx_description
1 polymer ?
#
loop_
_entity_poly.entity_id
_entity_poly.type
_entity_poly.pdbx_seq_one_letter_code
_entity_poly.pdbx_strand_id
1 'polypeptide(L)'
;MATFTADFLGCKVSQTDVHEIRERLVGDGHVESGKSADVAIVNTCCVTHEAVRKSRQAVRRAARSARRVYVTGCGANLTGDAFGDLPANVTVVRLSGERTPEFVARDVGAIGCVRADVGLDRLRAFVKVQDGCSFSCAFCVIPQVRGASRSRAAGAVLAEVRRRVEQGHREVVLTGINLGCFRDRAAGFDLARLVREVGATPGLERLRLSSIEVNHLDEKLIAAMRETPAVSPHLHVPLQSGDDGVLAAMGRRYTSATYLRRVGLADGFNLTADVVVGFPAEDDAAFERTLAVVQQ
;
A
#
# COMPACT_ATOMS: atom_id res chain seq x y z
N MET A 1 -23.83 -20.67 -0.96
CA MET A 1 -23.35 -19.41 -1.58
C MET A 1 -23.52 -18.34 -0.52
N ALA A 2 -22.44 -17.71 -0.07
CA ALA A 2 -22.54 -16.60 0.87
C ALA A 2 -22.42 -15.27 0.12
N THR A 3 -23.14 -14.27 0.60
CA THR A 3 -22.93 -12.89 0.16
C THR A 3 -21.86 -12.22 1.03
N PHE A 4 -21.04 -11.34 0.47
CA PHE A 4 -20.04 -10.62 1.23
C PHE A 4 -19.97 -9.14 0.88
N THR A 5 -19.49 -8.32 1.83
CA THR A 5 -19.03 -6.95 1.61
C THR A 5 -17.55 -6.86 1.96
N ALA A 6 -16.81 -5.99 1.27
CA ALA A 6 -15.39 -5.81 1.53
C ALA A 6 -15.02 -4.33 1.49
N ASP A 7 -14.80 -3.78 2.67
CA ASP A 7 -14.46 -2.37 2.89
C ASP A 7 -13.02 -2.21 3.36
N PHE A 8 -12.39 -1.09 3.02
CA PHE A 8 -11.07 -0.76 3.52
C PHE A 8 -10.99 0.67 4.06
N LEU A 9 -10.16 0.80 5.10
CA LEU A 9 -9.68 2.08 5.61
C LEU A 9 -8.16 2.05 5.50
N GLY A 10 -7.58 3.10 4.93
CA GLY A 10 -6.12 3.23 4.85
C GLY A 10 -5.60 3.64 3.48
N CYS A 11 -4.45 3.10 3.12
CA CYS A 11 -3.64 3.49 1.97
C CYS A 11 -3.87 2.58 0.75
N LYS A 12 -3.11 2.85 -0.31
CA LYS A 12 -3.11 2.04 -1.55
C LYS A 12 -2.82 0.56 -1.30
N VAL A 13 -1.93 0.23 -0.33
CA VAL A 13 -1.63 -1.15 0.06
C VAL A 13 -2.85 -1.80 0.75
N SER A 14 -3.56 -1.08 1.61
CA SER A 14 -4.82 -1.59 2.20
C SER A 14 -5.89 -1.87 1.14
N GLN A 15 -5.95 -1.07 0.10
CA GLN A 15 -6.85 -1.31 -1.03
C GLN A 15 -6.48 -2.59 -1.80
N THR A 16 -5.18 -2.84 -2.05
CA THR A 16 -4.74 -4.09 -2.68
C THR A 16 -5.02 -5.30 -1.81
N ASP A 17 -4.79 -5.21 -0.50
CA ASP A 17 -5.08 -6.30 0.44
C ASP A 17 -6.56 -6.73 0.39
N VAL A 18 -7.49 -5.76 0.37
CA VAL A 18 -8.93 -6.05 0.24
C VAL A 18 -9.26 -6.63 -1.13
N HIS A 19 -8.66 -6.10 -2.18
CA HIS A 19 -8.91 -6.59 -3.53
C HIS A 19 -8.47 -8.06 -3.69
N GLU A 20 -7.33 -8.46 -3.12
CA GLU A 20 -6.88 -9.85 -3.08
C GLU A 20 -7.90 -10.76 -2.37
N ILE A 21 -8.50 -10.30 -1.26
CA ILE A 21 -9.57 -11.06 -0.56
C ILE A 21 -10.83 -11.16 -1.43
N ARG A 22 -11.25 -10.06 -2.06
CA ARG A 22 -12.42 -10.03 -2.96
C ARG A 22 -12.26 -11.01 -4.10
N GLU A 23 -11.13 -10.97 -4.82
CA GLU A 23 -10.86 -11.88 -5.93
C GLU A 23 -10.89 -13.33 -5.49
N ARG A 24 -10.35 -13.62 -4.32
CA ARG A 24 -10.35 -14.98 -3.78
C ARG A 24 -11.77 -15.46 -3.47
N LEU A 25 -12.57 -14.67 -2.75
CA LEU A 25 -13.95 -15.04 -2.39
C LEU A 25 -14.83 -15.21 -3.63
N VAL A 26 -14.69 -14.31 -4.61
CA VAL A 26 -15.42 -14.41 -5.87
C VAL A 26 -14.97 -15.65 -6.65
N GLY A 27 -13.66 -15.94 -6.70
CA GLY A 27 -13.12 -17.17 -7.30
C GLY A 27 -13.62 -18.44 -6.61
N ASP A 28 -13.92 -18.40 -5.32
CA ASP A 28 -14.47 -19.50 -4.54
C ASP A 28 -16.02 -19.59 -4.64
N GLY A 29 -16.67 -18.75 -5.46
CA GLY A 29 -18.11 -18.80 -5.77
C GLY A 29 -19.01 -17.97 -4.84
N HIS A 30 -18.44 -17.03 -4.08
CA HIS A 30 -19.21 -16.08 -3.27
C HIS A 30 -19.58 -14.84 -4.08
N VAL A 31 -20.63 -14.12 -3.66
CA VAL A 31 -21.15 -12.94 -4.36
C VAL A 31 -20.97 -11.69 -3.53
N GLU A 32 -20.34 -10.67 -4.11
CA GLU A 32 -20.25 -9.37 -3.46
C GLU A 32 -21.58 -8.65 -3.46
N SER A 33 -21.96 -8.09 -2.31
CA SER A 33 -23.21 -7.35 -2.10
C SER A 33 -22.94 -5.91 -1.74
N GLY A 34 -23.77 -4.98 -2.18
CA GLY A 34 -23.57 -3.54 -1.92
C GLY A 34 -24.06 -3.05 -0.56
N LYS A 35 -24.91 -3.76 0.17
CA LYS A 35 -25.56 -3.21 1.37
C LYS A 35 -25.69 -4.14 2.58
N SER A 36 -26.03 -5.39 2.37
CA SER A 36 -26.21 -6.39 3.42
C SER A 36 -25.65 -7.70 2.94
N ALA A 37 -24.86 -8.35 3.77
CA ALA A 37 -24.17 -9.57 3.41
C ALA A 37 -24.08 -10.54 4.59
N ASP A 38 -23.93 -11.84 4.31
CA ASP A 38 -23.65 -12.84 5.33
C ASP A 38 -22.31 -12.60 6.00
N VAL A 39 -21.34 -12.11 5.22
CA VAL A 39 -19.96 -11.89 5.63
C VAL A 39 -19.54 -10.45 5.33
N ALA A 40 -18.91 -9.77 6.28
CA ALA A 40 -18.28 -8.48 6.06
C ALA A 40 -16.75 -8.57 6.30
N ILE A 41 -15.97 -8.07 5.37
CA ILE A 41 -14.53 -7.90 5.51
C ILE A 41 -14.24 -6.42 5.74
N VAL A 42 -13.58 -6.09 6.84
CA VAL A 42 -13.18 -4.71 7.17
C VAL A 42 -11.67 -4.67 7.32
N ASN A 43 -11.00 -4.14 6.30
CA ASN A 43 -9.56 -3.91 6.36
C ASN A 43 -9.30 -2.57 7.08
N THR A 44 -8.51 -2.62 8.14
CA THR A 44 -8.37 -1.54 9.12
C THR A 44 -7.01 -0.88 9.09
N CYS A 45 -6.97 0.40 9.46
CA CYS A 45 -5.78 1.23 9.54
C CYS A 45 -5.46 1.62 10.98
N CYS A 46 -4.16 1.78 11.30
CA CYS A 46 -3.69 2.22 12.61
C CYS A 46 -2.61 3.32 12.57
N VAL A 47 -2.40 3.96 11.41
CA VAL A 47 -1.34 4.97 11.25
C VAL A 47 -1.59 6.26 12.03
N THR A 48 -2.85 6.53 12.38
CA THR A 48 -3.24 7.67 13.23
C THR A 48 -4.32 7.26 14.23
N HIS A 49 -4.47 8.00 15.32
CA HIS A 49 -5.58 7.79 16.27
C HIS A 49 -6.95 7.89 15.59
N GLU A 50 -7.11 8.82 14.65
CA GLU A 50 -8.33 8.98 13.88
C GLU A 50 -8.60 7.76 12.98
N ALA A 51 -7.57 7.19 12.37
CA ALA A 51 -7.71 5.96 11.58
C ALA A 51 -8.16 4.77 12.45
N VAL A 52 -7.61 4.63 13.66
CA VAL A 52 -8.05 3.60 14.63
C VAL A 52 -9.50 3.83 15.01
N ARG A 53 -9.89 5.06 15.34
CA ARG A 53 -11.27 5.43 15.69
C ARG A 53 -12.25 5.08 14.58
N LYS A 54 -11.95 5.46 13.33
CA LYS A 54 -12.77 5.14 12.15
C LYS A 54 -12.83 3.64 11.89
N SER A 55 -11.72 2.93 12.07
CA SER A 55 -11.66 1.47 11.95
C SER A 55 -12.60 0.79 12.96
N ARG A 56 -12.57 1.19 14.24
CA ARG A 56 -13.51 0.70 15.27
C ARG A 56 -14.97 0.95 14.90
N GLN A 57 -15.28 2.14 14.39
CA GLN A 57 -16.65 2.46 13.97
C GLN A 57 -17.12 1.59 12.80
N ALA A 58 -16.24 1.37 11.81
CA ALA A 58 -16.56 0.52 10.66
C ALA A 58 -16.82 -0.92 11.09
N VAL A 59 -15.97 -1.50 11.96
CA VAL A 59 -16.15 -2.86 12.50
C VAL A 59 -17.45 -2.98 13.26
N ARG A 60 -17.77 -2.04 14.18
CA ARG A 60 -19.03 -2.04 14.92
C ARG A 60 -20.26 -1.91 14.03
N ARG A 61 -20.15 -1.13 12.94
CA ARG A 61 -21.24 -1.01 11.95
C ARG A 61 -21.44 -2.33 11.22
N ALA A 62 -20.37 -2.93 10.71
CA ALA A 62 -20.41 -4.21 10.03
C ALA A 62 -20.98 -5.32 10.92
N ALA A 63 -20.62 -5.35 12.22
CA ALA A 63 -21.09 -6.35 13.18
C ALA A 63 -22.61 -6.30 13.43
N ARG A 64 -23.27 -5.17 13.17
CA ARG A 64 -24.73 -5.04 13.30
C ARG A 64 -25.49 -5.54 12.05
N SER A 65 -24.82 -5.61 10.89
CA SER A 65 -25.48 -5.91 9.62
C SER A 65 -25.06 -7.23 8.99
N ALA A 66 -23.94 -7.83 9.43
CA ALA A 66 -23.44 -9.09 8.90
C ALA A 66 -23.48 -10.20 9.96
N ARG A 67 -23.64 -11.45 9.51
CA ARG A 67 -23.59 -12.63 10.37
C ARG A 67 -22.18 -12.92 10.89
N ARG A 68 -21.15 -12.66 10.07
CA ARG A 68 -19.72 -12.76 10.40
C ARG A 68 -18.98 -11.52 9.93
N VAL A 69 -18.00 -11.08 10.70
CA VAL A 69 -17.12 -9.96 10.34
C VAL A 69 -15.68 -10.40 10.51
N TYR A 70 -14.87 -10.19 9.45
CA TYR A 70 -13.43 -10.37 9.51
C TYR A 70 -12.74 -9.01 9.54
N VAL A 71 -11.99 -8.77 10.59
CA VAL A 71 -11.16 -7.57 10.77
C VAL A 71 -9.75 -7.89 10.32
N THR A 72 -9.26 -7.20 9.31
CA THR A 72 -7.93 -7.41 8.70
C THR A 72 -7.13 -6.11 8.66
N GLY A 73 -5.92 -6.15 8.10
CA GLY A 73 -5.09 -4.97 7.86
C GLY A 73 -4.21 -4.56 9.04
N CYS A 74 -3.63 -3.36 8.95
CA CYS A 74 -2.67 -2.86 9.94
C CYS A 74 -3.27 -2.76 11.34
N GLY A 75 -4.54 -2.32 11.46
CA GLY A 75 -5.21 -2.22 12.74
C GLY A 75 -5.40 -3.57 13.43
N ALA A 76 -5.69 -4.63 12.67
CA ALA A 76 -5.82 -5.98 13.21
C ALA A 76 -4.50 -6.50 13.81
N ASN A 77 -3.36 -6.05 13.29
CA ASN A 77 -2.03 -6.45 13.73
C ASN A 77 -1.43 -5.55 14.82
N LEU A 78 -2.10 -4.47 15.19
CA LEU A 78 -1.64 -3.61 16.27
C LEU A 78 -1.66 -4.39 17.59
N THR A 79 -0.56 -4.28 18.36
CA THR A 79 -0.47 -4.89 19.69
C THR A 79 -1.37 -4.16 20.68
N GLY A 80 -1.91 -4.90 21.64
CA GLY A 80 -2.86 -4.38 22.65
C GLY A 80 -4.31 -4.48 22.20
N ASP A 81 -5.21 -3.92 22.99
CA ASP A 81 -6.65 -3.97 22.76
C ASP A 81 -7.12 -2.85 21.81
N ALA A 82 -6.60 -2.89 20.58
CA ALA A 82 -6.90 -1.86 19.58
C ALA A 82 -8.40 -1.73 19.27
N PHE A 83 -9.17 -2.81 19.42
CA PHE A 83 -10.58 -2.82 19.07
C PHE A 83 -11.52 -2.88 20.30
N GLY A 84 -10.98 -3.12 21.50
CA GLY A 84 -11.77 -3.28 22.72
C GLY A 84 -12.70 -4.49 22.65
N ASP A 85 -13.78 -4.46 23.44
CA ASP A 85 -14.80 -5.50 23.39
C ASP A 85 -15.46 -5.54 22.01
N LEU A 86 -15.24 -6.65 21.32
CA LEU A 86 -15.87 -6.92 20.03
C LEU A 86 -17.06 -7.86 20.19
N PRO A 87 -18.13 -7.68 19.39
CA PRO A 87 -19.23 -8.62 19.32
C PRO A 87 -18.76 -10.03 18.94
N ALA A 88 -19.48 -11.05 19.40
CA ALA A 88 -19.14 -12.47 19.20
C ALA A 88 -19.04 -12.90 17.72
N ASN A 89 -19.67 -12.15 16.80
CA ASN A 89 -19.61 -12.40 15.37
C ASN A 89 -18.39 -11.77 14.67
N VAL A 90 -17.44 -11.20 15.42
CA VAL A 90 -16.24 -10.53 14.87
C VAL A 90 -15.00 -11.40 15.10
N THR A 91 -14.29 -11.70 14.03
CA THR A 91 -13.01 -12.41 14.03
C THR A 91 -11.87 -11.46 13.61
N VAL A 92 -10.88 -11.27 14.48
CA VAL A 92 -9.68 -10.46 14.15
C VAL A 92 -8.63 -11.36 13.52
N VAL A 93 -8.31 -11.11 12.26
CA VAL A 93 -7.35 -11.88 11.47
C VAL A 93 -5.98 -11.20 11.54
N ARG A 94 -5.13 -11.66 12.46
CA ARG A 94 -3.77 -11.15 12.70
C ARG A 94 -2.75 -11.77 11.75
N LEU A 95 -3.01 -11.66 10.47
CA LEU A 95 -2.14 -12.17 9.40
C LEU A 95 -1.77 -11.04 8.45
N SER A 96 -0.73 -11.24 7.66
CA SER A 96 -0.29 -10.27 6.65
C SER A 96 0.05 -10.97 5.34
N GLY A 97 -0.05 -10.20 4.23
CA GLY A 97 0.24 -10.71 2.89
C GLY A 97 -0.76 -11.77 2.43
N GLU A 98 -0.28 -12.72 1.65
CA GLU A 98 -1.09 -13.75 0.96
C GLU A 98 -1.86 -14.69 1.91
N ARG A 99 -1.42 -14.81 3.17
CA ARG A 99 -2.09 -15.67 4.17
C ARG A 99 -3.46 -15.15 4.61
N THR A 100 -3.72 -13.84 4.50
CA THR A 100 -5.01 -13.26 4.91
C THR A 100 -6.14 -13.64 3.97
N PRO A 101 -6.02 -13.53 2.64
CA PRO A 101 -7.03 -14.02 1.70
C PRO A 101 -7.31 -15.51 1.84
N GLU A 102 -6.26 -16.32 2.01
CA GLU A 102 -6.40 -17.77 2.18
C GLU A 102 -7.13 -18.14 3.47
N PHE A 103 -6.83 -17.46 4.59
CA PHE A 103 -7.52 -17.70 5.86
C PHE A 103 -9.01 -17.36 5.74
N VAL A 104 -9.35 -16.16 5.25
CA VAL A 104 -10.73 -15.71 5.13
C VAL A 104 -11.52 -16.63 4.20
N ALA A 105 -10.99 -16.98 3.04
CA ALA A 105 -11.64 -17.86 2.09
C ALA A 105 -11.89 -19.26 2.66
N ARG A 106 -10.91 -19.84 3.34
CA ARG A 106 -11.06 -21.14 3.98
C ARG A 106 -12.12 -21.14 5.08
N ASP A 107 -12.20 -20.09 5.90
CA ASP A 107 -13.14 -19.99 7.00
C ASP A 107 -14.57 -19.67 6.53
N VAL A 108 -14.72 -18.92 5.44
CA VAL A 108 -16.01 -18.69 4.76
C VAL A 108 -16.50 -19.97 4.09
N GLY A 109 -15.58 -20.78 3.57
CA GLY A 109 -15.84 -22.07 2.92
C GLY A 109 -16.03 -21.92 1.40
N ALA A 110 -15.35 -22.73 0.60
CA ALA A 110 -15.47 -22.74 -0.84
C ALA A 110 -16.76 -23.46 -1.28
N ILE A 111 -17.42 -22.91 -2.30
CA ILE A 111 -18.66 -23.48 -2.90
C ILE A 111 -18.38 -24.05 -4.30
N GLY A 112 -17.23 -23.76 -4.88
CA GLY A 112 -16.84 -24.17 -6.23
C GLY A 112 -16.12 -23.03 -6.96
N CYS A 113 -15.23 -23.37 -7.90
CA CYS A 113 -14.54 -22.38 -8.71
C CYS A 113 -15.52 -21.79 -9.74
N VAL A 114 -15.88 -20.54 -9.57
CA VAL A 114 -16.53 -19.74 -10.60
C VAL A 114 -15.48 -18.78 -11.16
N ARG A 115 -15.30 -18.75 -12.47
CA ARG A 115 -14.60 -17.62 -13.13
C ARG A 115 -15.49 -16.39 -12.97
N ALA A 116 -15.26 -15.65 -11.90
CA ALA A 116 -15.97 -14.41 -11.70
C ALA A 116 -15.12 -13.27 -12.22
N ASP A 117 -15.69 -12.55 -13.13
CA ASP A 117 -15.21 -11.25 -13.55
C ASP A 117 -15.55 -10.27 -12.41
N VAL A 118 -14.54 -9.93 -11.59
CA VAL A 118 -14.66 -8.84 -10.63
C VAL A 118 -14.67 -7.57 -11.48
N GLY A 119 -15.86 -7.03 -11.69
CA GLY A 119 -16.08 -5.89 -12.59
C GLY A 119 -15.11 -4.73 -12.31
N LEU A 120 -14.82 -3.96 -13.35
CA LEU A 120 -13.97 -2.78 -13.30
C LEU A 120 -14.57 -1.70 -12.38
N ASP A 121 -14.21 -1.72 -11.11
CA ASP A 121 -14.55 -0.62 -10.20
C ASP A 121 -13.86 0.69 -10.62
N ARG A 122 -12.72 0.62 -11.32
CA ARG A 122 -11.89 1.78 -11.74
C ARG A 122 -11.02 1.41 -12.95
N LEU A 123 -10.74 2.40 -13.82
CA LEU A 123 -9.77 2.25 -14.92
C LEU A 123 -8.33 2.00 -14.44
N ARG A 124 -8.03 2.33 -13.18
CA ARG A 124 -6.72 2.22 -12.55
C ARG A 124 -6.65 0.98 -11.64
N ALA A 125 -5.66 0.12 -11.86
CA ALA A 125 -5.32 -0.99 -10.98
C ALA A 125 -4.15 -0.64 -10.05
N PHE A 126 -4.24 -1.06 -8.79
CA PHE A 126 -3.11 -1.05 -7.87
C PHE A 126 -2.51 -2.45 -7.81
N VAL A 127 -1.19 -2.55 -8.01
CA VAL A 127 -0.45 -3.81 -7.94
C VAL A 127 0.60 -3.70 -6.85
N LYS A 128 0.41 -4.46 -5.77
CA LYS A 128 1.34 -4.52 -4.66
C LYS A 128 2.55 -5.37 -5.06
N VAL A 129 3.75 -4.78 -4.99
CA VAL A 129 5.00 -5.46 -5.34
C VAL A 129 5.92 -5.69 -4.14
N GLN A 130 5.70 -4.93 -3.06
CA GLN A 130 6.51 -4.97 -1.85
C GLN A 130 5.61 -4.73 -0.64
N ASP A 131 5.92 -5.35 0.50
CA ASP A 131 5.20 -5.20 1.76
C ASP A 131 6.18 -5.18 2.95
N GLY A 132 5.73 -4.62 4.09
CA GLY A 132 6.56 -4.44 5.27
C GLY A 132 7.66 -3.41 5.09
N CYS A 133 8.36 -3.06 6.18
CA CYS A 133 9.46 -2.11 6.17
C CYS A 133 10.47 -2.47 7.26
N SER A 134 11.77 -2.42 6.91
CA SER A 134 12.88 -2.67 7.84
C SER A 134 13.54 -1.38 8.35
N PHE A 135 12.91 -0.21 8.11
CA PHE A 135 13.36 1.05 8.69
C PHE A 135 12.77 1.23 10.09
N SER A 136 13.46 2.00 10.92
CA SER A 136 13.11 2.28 12.32
C SER A 136 12.76 3.75 12.54
N CYS A 137 11.93 4.34 11.63
CA CYS A 137 11.49 5.72 11.82
C CYS A 137 10.69 5.86 13.12
N ALA A 138 11.02 6.87 13.95
CA ALA A 138 10.50 7.04 15.30
C ALA A 138 8.96 7.18 15.38
N PHE A 139 8.34 7.68 14.32
CA PHE A 139 6.90 7.91 14.22
C PHE A 139 6.12 6.76 13.54
N CYS A 140 6.79 5.71 13.08
CA CYS A 140 6.19 4.74 12.18
C CYS A 140 5.88 3.39 12.83
N VAL A 141 4.61 3.01 12.86
CA VAL A 141 4.13 1.74 13.40
C VAL A 141 4.28 0.56 12.43
N ILE A 142 4.60 0.82 11.17
CA ILE A 142 4.57 -0.18 10.08
C ILE A 142 5.44 -1.42 10.37
N PRO A 143 6.69 -1.31 10.87
CA PRO A 143 7.49 -2.51 11.17
C PRO A 143 6.80 -3.45 12.16
N GLN A 144 6.02 -2.91 13.11
CA GLN A 144 5.31 -3.70 14.12
C GLN A 144 4.09 -4.42 13.53
N VAL A 145 3.36 -3.78 12.62
CA VAL A 145 2.07 -4.30 12.12
C VAL A 145 2.17 -5.03 10.78
N ARG A 146 3.24 -4.81 10.00
CA ARG A 146 3.47 -5.46 8.70
C ARG A 146 4.77 -6.26 8.64
N GLY A 147 5.63 -6.14 9.66
CA GLY A 147 6.91 -6.84 9.74
C GLY A 147 7.97 -6.28 8.80
N ALA A 148 9.06 -7.05 8.64
CA ALA A 148 10.19 -6.69 7.81
C ALA A 148 9.82 -6.57 6.33
N SER A 149 10.65 -5.82 5.58
CA SER A 149 10.52 -5.65 4.13
C SER A 149 10.59 -6.98 3.39
N ARG A 150 9.63 -7.22 2.52
CA ARG A 150 9.58 -8.39 1.63
C ARG A 150 9.03 -8.01 0.27
N SER A 151 9.64 -8.56 -0.78
CA SER A 151 9.21 -8.34 -2.16
C SER A 151 8.42 -9.54 -2.67
N ARG A 152 7.50 -9.30 -3.57
CA ARG A 152 6.87 -10.36 -4.37
C ARG A 152 7.81 -10.79 -5.50
N ALA A 153 7.68 -12.02 -5.97
CA ALA A 153 8.40 -12.48 -7.14
C ALA A 153 8.02 -11.65 -8.37
N ALA A 154 9.03 -11.22 -9.13
CA ALA A 154 8.82 -10.37 -10.32
C ALA A 154 7.89 -11.02 -11.34
N GLY A 155 8.02 -12.32 -11.58
CA GLY A 155 7.13 -13.08 -12.46
C GLY A 155 5.67 -13.04 -12.04
N ALA A 156 5.37 -13.12 -10.74
CA ALA A 156 4.01 -13.02 -10.22
C ALA A 156 3.44 -11.60 -10.40
N VAL A 157 4.27 -10.57 -10.20
CA VAL A 157 3.88 -9.16 -10.43
C VAL A 157 3.55 -8.93 -11.91
N LEU A 158 4.41 -9.39 -12.81
CA LEU A 158 4.20 -9.25 -14.26
C LEU A 158 2.96 -9.99 -14.74
N ALA A 159 2.71 -11.19 -14.21
CA ALA A 159 1.49 -11.96 -14.52
C ALA A 159 0.23 -11.21 -14.03
N GLU A 160 0.27 -10.62 -12.85
CA GLU A 160 -0.84 -9.81 -12.34
C GLU A 160 -1.08 -8.57 -13.20
N VAL A 161 -0.03 -7.84 -13.59
CA VAL A 161 -0.17 -6.65 -14.45
C VAL A 161 -0.83 -7.02 -15.79
N ARG A 162 -0.39 -8.09 -16.44
CA ARG A 162 -1.00 -8.57 -17.69
C ARG A 162 -2.48 -8.89 -17.49
N ARG A 163 -2.82 -9.63 -16.45
CA ARG A 163 -4.22 -9.94 -16.11
C ARG A 163 -5.05 -8.67 -15.90
N ARG A 164 -4.50 -7.64 -15.20
CA ARG A 164 -5.20 -6.36 -15.01
C ARG A 164 -5.47 -5.65 -16.35
N VAL A 165 -4.49 -5.65 -17.23
CA VAL A 165 -4.66 -5.06 -18.57
C VAL A 165 -5.68 -5.84 -19.41
N GLU A 166 -5.64 -7.17 -19.37
CA GLU A 166 -6.64 -8.04 -20.02
C GLU A 166 -8.07 -7.81 -19.48
N GLN A 167 -8.20 -7.49 -18.20
CA GLN A 167 -9.46 -7.08 -17.56
C GLN A 167 -9.92 -5.67 -17.97
N GLY A 168 -9.15 -4.92 -18.77
CA GLY A 168 -9.49 -3.60 -19.29
C GLY A 168 -8.88 -2.42 -18.54
N HIS A 169 -8.05 -2.66 -17.50
CA HIS A 169 -7.32 -1.57 -16.85
C HIS A 169 -6.27 -0.98 -17.79
N ARG A 170 -6.23 0.34 -17.93
CA ARG A 170 -5.27 1.05 -18.77
C ARG A 170 -4.16 1.72 -17.97
N GLU A 171 -4.36 1.88 -16.69
CA GLU A 171 -3.38 2.45 -15.77
C GLU A 171 -3.07 1.48 -14.63
N VAL A 172 -1.78 1.26 -14.37
CA VAL A 172 -1.27 0.49 -13.24
C VAL A 172 -0.47 1.39 -12.32
N VAL A 173 -0.70 1.24 -11.02
CA VAL A 173 0.12 1.86 -9.97
C VAL A 173 0.87 0.76 -9.23
N LEU A 174 2.19 0.68 -9.39
CA LEU A 174 3.02 -0.17 -8.53
C LEU A 174 3.03 0.41 -7.12
N THR A 175 2.67 -0.40 -6.15
CA THR A 175 2.57 0.04 -4.76
C THR A 175 3.33 -0.87 -3.81
N GLY A 176 3.76 -0.29 -2.70
CA GLY A 176 4.45 -0.97 -1.61
C GLY A 176 4.52 -0.07 -0.39
N ILE A 177 4.87 -0.64 0.74
CA ILE A 177 5.13 0.11 1.97
C ILE A 177 6.42 0.92 1.85
N ASN A 178 7.48 0.30 1.32
CA ASN A 178 8.72 0.95 0.92
C ASN A 178 9.09 0.42 -0.47
N LEU A 179 8.45 0.99 -1.48
CA LEU A 179 8.49 0.51 -2.86
C LEU A 179 9.94 0.40 -3.39
N GLY A 180 10.81 1.34 -3.04
CA GLY A 180 12.21 1.35 -3.43
C GLY A 180 13.02 0.15 -2.93
N CYS A 181 12.55 -0.53 -1.88
CA CYS A 181 13.16 -1.77 -1.39
C CYS A 181 12.83 -3.00 -2.24
N PHE A 182 12.05 -2.87 -3.31
CA PHE A 182 11.72 -4.02 -4.15
C PHE A 182 12.99 -4.67 -4.73
N ARG A 183 13.13 -5.97 -4.50
CA ARG A 183 14.22 -6.82 -5.02
C ARG A 183 13.73 -8.26 -5.16
N ASP A 184 13.85 -8.81 -6.35
CA ASP A 184 13.78 -10.25 -6.58
C ASP A 184 15.17 -10.74 -7.00
N ARG A 185 15.96 -11.20 -6.03
CA ARG A 185 17.33 -11.58 -6.26
C ARG A 185 17.44 -12.84 -7.13
N ALA A 186 16.50 -13.76 -6.99
CA ALA A 186 16.51 -15.02 -7.74
C ALA A 186 16.33 -14.78 -9.24
N ALA A 187 15.46 -13.83 -9.61
CA ALA A 187 15.21 -13.45 -11.00
C ALA A 187 16.07 -12.26 -11.47
N GLY A 188 16.90 -11.66 -10.60
CA GLY A 188 17.76 -10.53 -10.93
C GLY A 188 17.00 -9.23 -11.17
N PHE A 189 15.84 -9.04 -10.51
CA PHE A 189 15.05 -7.81 -10.62
C PHE A 189 15.31 -6.85 -9.47
N ASP A 190 15.46 -5.60 -9.81
CA ASP A 190 15.27 -4.44 -8.95
C ASP A 190 14.07 -3.60 -9.44
N LEU A 191 13.77 -2.50 -8.76
CA LEU A 191 12.64 -1.65 -9.13
C LEU A 191 12.80 -1.05 -10.53
N ALA A 192 14.01 -0.65 -10.92
CA ALA A 192 14.26 -0.08 -12.25
C ALA A 192 13.96 -1.06 -13.37
N ARG A 193 14.42 -2.31 -13.23
CA ARG A 193 14.10 -3.38 -14.19
C ARG A 193 12.61 -3.70 -14.18
N LEU A 194 11.98 -3.75 -13.01
CA LEU A 194 10.54 -3.98 -12.92
C LEU A 194 9.73 -2.90 -13.65
N VAL A 195 10.13 -1.62 -13.52
CA VAL A 195 9.48 -0.49 -14.22
C VAL A 195 9.52 -0.69 -15.73
N ARG A 196 10.69 -1.05 -16.29
CA ARG A 196 10.84 -1.29 -17.74
C ARG A 196 9.94 -2.45 -18.22
N GLU A 197 9.99 -3.58 -17.52
CA GLU A 197 9.24 -4.78 -17.90
C GLU A 197 7.72 -4.58 -17.77
N VAL A 198 7.27 -3.91 -16.72
CA VAL A 198 5.85 -3.57 -16.54
C VAL A 198 5.40 -2.57 -17.59
N GLY A 199 6.21 -1.54 -17.86
CA GLY A 199 5.89 -0.51 -18.86
C GLY A 199 5.83 -1.05 -20.29
N ALA A 200 6.50 -2.17 -20.56
CA ALA A 200 6.45 -2.88 -21.84
C ALA A 200 5.22 -3.79 -22.00
N THR A 201 4.32 -3.86 -20.99
CA THR A 201 3.11 -4.70 -21.09
C THR A 201 2.18 -4.19 -22.18
N PRO A 202 1.85 -5.02 -23.20
CA PRO A 202 0.95 -4.60 -24.28
C PRO A 202 -0.42 -4.16 -23.74
N GLY A 203 -0.90 -3.00 -24.19
CA GLY A 203 -2.18 -2.41 -23.76
C GLY A 203 -2.13 -1.59 -22.47
N LEU A 204 -1.00 -1.53 -21.79
CA LEU A 204 -0.80 -0.61 -20.68
C LEU A 204 -0.48 0.80 -21.21
N GLU A 205 -1.32 1.78 -20.88
CA GLU A 205 -1.16 3.17 -21.33
C GLU A 205 -0.43 4.03 -20.30
N ARG A 206 -0.57 3.71 -19.01
CA ARG A 206 0.06 4.50 -17.95
C ARG A 206 0.56 3.65 -16.78
N LEU A 207 1.79 3.89 -16.42
CA LEU A 207 2.44 3.31 -15.25
C LEU A 207 2.76 4.41 -14.23
N ARG A 208 2.36 4.21 -12.97
CA ARG A 208 2.74 5.09 -11.86
C ARG A 208 3.45 4.31 -10.76
N LEU A 209 4.32 5.00 -10.06
CA LEU A 209 4.89 4.53 -8.81
C LEU A 209 4.17 5.18 -7.64
N SER A 210 3.97 4.44 -6.55
CA SER A 210 3.59 5.03 -5.27
C SER A 210 4.79 5.75 -4.66
N SER A 211 4.72 6.12 -3.38
CA SER A 211 5.79 6.85 -2.70
C SER A 211 7.13 6.14 -2.77
N ILE A 212 8.18 6.87 -3.13
CA ILE A 212 9.56 6.42 -3.14
C ILE A 212 10.33 7.14 -2.02
N GLU A 213 10.92 6.40 -1.11
CA GLU A 213 11.83 6.96 -0.12
C GLU A 213 13.12 7.44 -0.81
N VAL A 214 13.58 8.64 -0.45
CA VAL A 214 14.61 9.37 -1.20
C VAL A 214 15.92 8.60 -1.38
N ASN A 215 16.32 7.73 -0.44
CA ASN A 215 17.54 6.92 -0.57
C ASN A 215 17.46 5.88 -1.71
N HIS A 216 16.27 5.59 -2.19
CA HIS A 216 16.04 4.69 -3.33
C HIS A 216 15.88 5.43 -4.66
N LEU A 217 15.92 6.76 -4.63
CA LEU A 217 15.90 7.58 -5.85
C LEU A 217 17.34 7.71 -6.35
N ASP A 218 17.67 6.95 -7.38
CA ASP A 218 18.97 6.91 -8.01
C ASP A 218 18.88 7.08 -9.53
N GLU A 219 20.04 7.31 -10.17
CA GLU A 219 20.14 7.50 -11.62
C GLU A 219 19.55 6.32 -12.39
N LYS A 220 19.73 5.09 -11.90
CA LYS A 220 19.24 3.87 -12.56
C LYS A 220 17.72 3.84 -12.62
N LEU A 221 17.04 4.19 -11.51
CA LEU A 221 15.58 4.25 -11.46
C LEU A 221 15.05 5.39 -12.35
N ILE A 222 15.66 6.57 -12.27
CA ILE A 222 15.26 7.73 -13.08
C ILE A 222 15.46 7.44 -14.57
N ALA A 223 16.58 6.86 -14.98
CA ALA A 223 16.80 6.44 -16.36
C ALA A 223 15.73 5.45 -16.83
N ALA A 224 15.43 4.42 -16.01
CA ALA A 224 14.36 3.47 -16.32
C ALA A 224 13.01 4.13 -16.51
N MET A 225 12.68 5.12 -15.67
CA MET A 225 11.41 5.85 -15.77
C MET A 225 11.34 6.71 -17.03
N ARG A 226 12.45 7.39 -17.39
CA ARG A 226 12.53 8.21 -18.61
C ARG A 226 12.46 7.39 -19.90
N GLU A 227 13.09 6.23 -19.90
CA GLU A 227 13.16 5.32 -21.05
C GLU A 227 11.84 4.54 -21.26
N THR A 228 10.93 4.59 -20.32
CA THR A 228 9.65 3.83 -20.37
C THR A 228 8.49 4.76 -20.70
N PRO A 229 7.98 4.79 -21.94
CA PRO A 229 6.98 5.77 -22.38
C PRO A 229 5.67 5.74 -21.58
N ALA A 230 5.29 4.57 -21.07
CA ALA A 230 4.09 4.43 -20.25
C ALA A 230 4.21 5.09 -18.86
N VAL A 231 5.44 5.39 -18.39
CA VAL A 231 5.63 5.97 -17.05
C VAL A 231 5.12 7.41 -17.01
N SER A 232 4.24 7.68 -16.07
CA SER A 232 3.82 9.06 -15.78
C SER A 232 5.00 9.86 -15.19
N PRO A 233 5.30 11.06 -15.69
CA PRO A 233 6.39 11.88 -15.18
C PRO A 233 6.01 12.55 -13.85
N HIS A 234 5.77 11.74 -12.83
CA HIS A 234 5.41 12.16 -11.49
C HIS A 234 6.04 11.23 -10.46
N LEU A 235 6.62 11.80 -9.42
CA LEU A 235 7.14 11.11 -8.26
C LEU A 235 6.58 11.73 -6.98
N HIS A 236 6.25 10.87 -6.03
CA HIS A 236 5.97 11.27 -4.67
C HIS A 236 7.15 10.84 -3.79
N VAL A 237 7.92 11.82 -3.28
CA VAL A 237 9.14 11.60 -2.50
C VAL A 237 8.99 12.32 -1.15
N PRO A 238 8.57 11.62 -0.08
CA PRO A 238 8.35 12.24 1.22
C PRO A 238 9.62 12.90 1.78
N LEU A 239 9.56 14.19 2.07
CA LEU A 239 10.64 14.97 2.68
C LEU A 239 10.69 14.74 4.19
N GLN A 240 9.55 14.68 4.84
CA GLN A 240 9.31 14.61 6.29
C GLN A 240 9.68 15.90 7.04
N SER A 241 10.92 16.39 6.93
CA SER A 241 11.39 17.69 7.42
C SER A 241 12.56 18.19 6.56
N GLY A 242 12.75 19.49 6.49
CA GLY A 242 13.93 20.13 5.88
C GLY A 242 15.05 20.39 6.86
N ASP A 243 14.85 20.07 8.14
CA ASP A 243 15.86 20.23 9.19
C ASP A 243 16.57 18.91 9.49
N ASP A 244 17.89 18.92 9.45
CA ASP A 244 18.69 17.72 9.64
C ASP A 244 18.64 17.16 11.06
N GLY A 245 18.45 18.01 12.08
CA GLY A 245 18.27 17.59 13.48
C GLY A 245 16.94 16.88 13.67
N VAL A 246 15.87 17.41 13.09
CA VAL A 246 14.54 16.80 13.09
C VAL A 246 14.56 15.48 12.31
N LEU A 247 15.19 15.44 11.12
CA LEU A 247 15.36 14.19 10.35
C LEU A 247 16.10 13.13 11.15
N ALA A 248 17.18 13.48 11.84
CA ALA A 248 17.93 12.57 12.71
C ALA A 248 17.05 12.05 13.86
N ALA A 249 16.30 12.93 14.55
CA ALA A 249 15.36 12.57 15.60
C ALA A 249 14.22 11.68 15.11
N MET A 250 13.77 11.85 13.86
CA MET A 250 12.82 10.98 13.17
C MET A 250 13.42 9.61 12.80
N GLY A 251 14.75 9.42 12.92
CA GLY A 251 15.43 8.20 12.47
C GLY A 251 15.58 8.11 10.94
N ARG A 252 15.57 9.25 10.25
CA ARG A 252 15.79 9.29 8.78
C ARG A 252 17.28 9.16 8.47
N ARG A 253 17.59 8.50 7.34
CA ARG A 253 18.97 8.18 6.93
C ARG A 253 19.44 9.07 5.79
N TYR A 254 19.01 10.33 5.78
CA TYR A 254 19.41 11.34 4.81
C TYR A 254 19.35 12.73 5.45
N THR A 255 20.04 13.67 4.85
CA THR A 255 20.01 15.10 5.17
C THR A 255 19.18 15.86 4.13
N SER A 256 18.78 17.08 4.45
CA SER A 256 18.13 18.01 3.52
C SER A 256 18.93 18.19 2.21
N ALA A 257 20.26 18.35 2.32
CA ALA A 257 21.15 18.42 1.17
C ALA A 257 21.15 17.12 0.33
N THR A 258 21.09 15.96 0.97
CA THR A 258 20.96 14.67 0.26
C THR A 258 19.61 14.56 -0.44
N TYR A 259 18.55 15.02 0.20
CA TYR A 259 17.20 15.03 -0.38
C TYR A 259 17.19 15.88 -1.66
N LEU A 260 17.63 17.14 -1.59
CA LEU A 260 17.67 18.06 -2.74
C LEU A 260 18.50 17.51 -3.89
N ARG A 261 19.70 16.99 -3.61
CA ARG A 261 20.55 16.37 -4.63
C ARG A 261 19.87 15.21 -5.35
N ARG A 262 19.14 14.35 -4.60
CA ARG A 262 18.47 13.17 -5.17
C ARG A 262 17.20 13.52 -5.93
N VAL A 263 16.39 14.44 -5.45
CA VAL A 263 15.21 14.89 -6.19
C VAL A 263 15.60 15.67 -7.45
N GLY A 264 16.76 16.34 -7.43
CA GLY A 264 17.35 16.97 -8.62
C GLY A 264 17.65 16.00 -9.76
N LEU A 265 17.86 14.69 -9.50
CA LEU A 265 17.97 13.68 -10.56
C LEU A 265 16.66 13.54 -11.36
N ALA A 266 15.54 13.89 -10.77
CA ALA A 266 14.22 13.78 -11.36
C ALA A 266 13.76 15.07 -12.07
N ASP A 267 14.70 15.88 -12.57
CA ASP A 267 14.39 17.06 -13.38
C ASP A 267 13.43 16.70 -14.52
N GLY A 268 12.41 17.53 -14.74
CA GLY A 268 11.32 17.28 -15.68
C GLY A 268 10.18 16.40 -15.15
N PHE A 269 10.27 15.89 -13.92
CA PHE A 269 9.16 15.20 -13.25
C PHE A 269 8.38 16.17 -12.35
N ASN A 270 7.05 15.99 -12.27
CA ASN A 270 6.27 16.59 -11.19
C ASN A 270 6.63 15.92 -9.88
N LEU A 271 7.04 16.68 -8.88
CA LEU A 271 7.37 16.19 -7.55
C LEU A 271 6.27 16.55 -6.56
N THR A 272 5.96 15.63 -5.68
CA THR A 272 5.12 15.86 -4.50
C THR A 272 5.82 15.26 -3.28
N ALA A 273 5.60 15.88 -2.12
CA ALA A 273 6.21 15.43 -0.88
C ALA A 273 5.21 15.50 0.28
N ASP A 274 5.47 14.74 1.33
CA ASP A 274 4.83 14.92 2.63
C ASP A 274 5.83 15.55 3.60
N VAL A 275 5.32 16.43 4.47
CA VAL A 275 6.04 17.05 5.58
C VAL A 275 5.28 16.79 6.87
N VAL A 276 5.98 16.42 7.92
CA VAL A 276 5.44 16.29 9.28
C VAL A 276 5.79 17.55 10.06
N VAL A 277 4.80 18.33 10.43
CA VAL A 277 4.97 19.57 11.21
C VAL A 277 4.65 19.30 12.67
N GLY A 278 5.39 19.93 13.57
CA GLY A 278 5.21 19.79 15.02
C GLY A 278 5.77 18.47 15.57
N PHE A 279 6.78 17.91 14.92
CA PHE A 279 7.49 16.78 15.51
C PHE A 279 8.19 17.22 16.82
N PRO A 280 8.27 16.36 17.87
CA PRO A 280 8.76 16.77 19.21
C PRO A 280 10.12 17.47 19.26
N ALA A 281 10.97 17.29 18.24
CA ALA A 281 12.26 17.96 18.13
C ALA A 281 12.25 19.21 17.22
N GLU A 282 11.10 19.63 16.73
CA GLU A 282 10.96 20.75 15.80
C GLU A 282 10.63 22.05 16.57
N ASP A 283 11.48 23.04 16.41
CA ASP A 283 11.24 24.43 16.80
C ASP A 283 10.91 25.30 15.58
N ASP A 284 10.60 26.58 15.80
CA ASP A 284 10.25 27.53 14.73
C ASP A 284 11.40 27.65 13.70
N ALA A 285 12.64 27.63 14.15
CA ALA A 285 13.79 27.75 13.26
C ALA A 285 13.95 26.48 12.39
N ALA A 286 13.66 25.29 12.92
CA ALA A 286 13.64 24.05 12.17
C ALA A 286 12.50 24.02 11.13
N PHE A 287 11.34 24.55 11.49
CA PHE A 287 10.23 24.71 10.57
C PHE A 287 10.56 25.67 9.42
N GLU A 288 11.20 26.81 9.70
CA GLU A 288 11.65 27.75 8.66
C GLU A 288 12.67 27.09 7.70
N ARG A 289 13.59 26.22 8.20
CA ARG A 289 14.47 25.43 7.34
C ARG A 289 13.69 24.46 6.44
N THR A 290 12.61 23.90 6.97
CA THR A 290 11.73 23.03 6.16
C THR A 290 11.04 23.80 5.04
N LEU A 291 10.52 25.01 5.33
CA LEU A 291 9.93 25.89 4.31
C LEU A 291 10.96 26.24 3.24
N ALA A 292 12.19 26.58 3.63
CA ALA A 292 13.26 26.90 2.69
C ALA A 292 13.60 25.74 1.72
N VAL A 293 13.53 24.49 2.18
CA VAL A 293 13.71 23.30 1.33
C VAL A 293 12.54 23.11 0.37
N VAL A 294 11.31 23.35 0.83
CA VAL A 294 10.10 23.19 -0.02
C VAL A 294 10.02 24.23 -1.12
N GLN A 295 10.65 25.39 -0.94
CA GLN A 295 10.68 26.48 -1.94
C GLN A 295 11.71 26.28 -3.06
N GLN A 296 12.62 25.33 -2.93
CA GLN A 296 13.63 24.99 -3.94
C GLN A 296 13.08 23.96 -4.95
#